data_52c5f9f92b62daf3e1d31c9936c3e999
#
_entry.id   52c5f9f92b62daf3e1d31c9936c3e999
#
_cell.length_a   1.000
_cell.length_b   1.000
_cell.length_c   1.000
_cell.angle_alpha   90.00
_cell.angle_beta   90.00
_cell.angle_gamma   90.00
#
_symmetry.space_group_name_H-M   'P 1'
#
loop_
_entity.id
_entity.type
_entity.pdbx_description
1 polymer ?
#
loop_
_entity_poly.entity_id
_entity_poly.type
_entity_poly.pdbx_seq_one_letter_code
_entity_poly.pdbx_strand_id
1 'polypeptide(L)'
;MVRMPCSLYMREPHSHRRAGPLGALGTRRSASSEGSFQSEGPTRPMRTRRRRFRIAFRVAKVLLVIVVLFAVAVGLLFLLTPSAGQATALVRAQARDRHITYPGPPVPAYFAQALVATEDHRFYSDPGVDPLAMGRVVISWITGREDQGGSTIDQQLAKNLYTGGHSGFTEDLEQLAMAVKLNQTYSRPQILRMYAEVAYYGHGYYGLDAASCGYFGRPPDRLTLVQAAMLAGVVNAPSYDDPLVYPRQARTRLVHVIGRMAAVGYLTRAEETAALNAPLGLSAVRGCA
;
A
#
# COMPACT_ATOMS: atom_id res chain seq x y z
N MET A 1 -25.29 24.26 -23.28
CA MET A 1 -26.64 24.76 -22.92
C MET A 1 -27.38 23.58 -22.28
N VAL A 2 -27.40 23.48 -20.98
CA VAL A 2 -28.48 22.99 -20.11
C VAL A 2 -28.07 23.32 -18.67
N ARG A 3 -28.98 24.00 -17.99
CA ARG A 3 -28.84 24.70 -16.71
C ARG A 3 -28.98 23.74 -15.50
N MET A 4 -28.28 24.08 -14.43
CA MET A 4 -28.56 23.66 -13.05
C MET A 4 -29.95 24.10 -12.59
N PRO A 5 -30.48 23.51 -11.49
CA PRO A 5 -30.78 24.38 -10.38
C PRO A 5 -30.27 23.90 -9.01
N CYS A 6 -29.86 24.90 -8.21
CA CYS A 6 -29.77 24.88 -6.76
C CYS A 6 -31.11 24.55 -6.08
N SER A 7 -31.09 23.86 -4.94
CA SER A 7 -32.09 24.05 -3.90
C SER A 7 -31.46 23.84 -2.51
N LEU A 8 -31.41 24.97 -1.79
CA LEU A 8 -31.25 25.05 -0.34
C LEU A 8 -32.44 24.37 0.37
N TYR A 9 -32.17 23.68 1.46
CA TYR A 9 -33.15 23.51 2.52
C TYR A 9 -32.48 23.60 3.90
N MET A 10 -32.59 24.79 4.50
CA MET A 10 -32.41 25.00 5.93
C MET A 10 -33.65 24.45 6.66
N ARG A 11 -33.46 23.83 7.81
CA ARG A 11 -34.45 23.77 8.88
C ARG A 11 -33.79 23.87 10.24
N GLU A 12 -34.11 24.94 10.92
CA GLU A 12 -33.81 25.22 12.33
C GLU A 12 -34.79 24.56 13.28
N PRO A 13 -34.54 24.63 14.61
CA PRO A 13 -35.08 23.73 15.62
C PRO A 13 -36.31 24.30 16.34
N HIS A 14 -37.22 23.45 16.81
CA HIS A 14 -38.28 23.83 17.74
C HIS A 14 -38.05 23.25 19.13
N SER A 15 -37.80 24.20 20.04
CA SER A 15 -37.97 24.11 21.49
C SER A 15 -39.45 24.02 21.88
N HIS A 16 -39.81 23.12 22.75
CA HIS A 16 -41.00 23.30 23.61
C HIS A 16 -40.71 22.87 25.03
N ARG A 17 -40.57 23.90 25.89
CA ARG A 17 -40.80 23.84 27.33
C ARG A 17 -42.34 23.74 27.59
N ARG A 18 -42.76 22.95 28.55
CA ARG A 18 -43.91 23.24 29.36
C ARG A 18 -43.72 22.81 30.81
N ALA A 19 -44.05 23.74 31.70
CA ALA A 19 -43.98 23.67 33.15
C ALA A 19 -45.33 23.23 33.78
N GLY A 20 -45.23 22.54 34.89
CA GLY A 20 -45.99 22.51 36.12
C GLY A 20 -47.50 22.19 36.09
N PRO A 21 -48.17 21.95 37.18
CA PRO A 21 -47.96 22.57 38.50
C PRO A 21 -48.10 21.65 39.76
N LEU A 22 -47.86 22.29 40.90
CA LEU A 22 -48.00 21.92 42.31
C LEU A 22 -49.44 21.53 42.80
N GLY A 23 -49.44 20.72 43.88
CA GLY A 23 -50.57 20.58 44.82
C GLY A 23 -50.70 19.11 45.26
N ALA A 24 -50.92 18.74 46.50
CA ALA A 24 -51.14 19.37 47.76
C ALA A 24 -50.93 18.35 48.90
N LEU A 25 -50.79 18.85 50.10
CA LEU A 25 -50.68 18.17 51.39
C LEU A 25 -51.83 17.18 51.71
N GLY A 26 -51.48 16.07 52.40
CA GLY A 26 -52.41 15.20 53.05
C GLY A 26 -51.77 14.38 54.18
N THR A 27 -52.19 14.62 55.40
CA THR A 27 -51.69 14.27 56.71
C THR A 27 -51.91 12.80 57.13
N ARG A 28 -50.96 12.31 57.95
CA ARG A 28 -51.00 11.39 59.10
C ARG A 28 -51.74 10.06 59.00
N ARG A 29 -51.13 8.97 59.33
CA ARG A 29 -51.25 8.23 60.60
C ARG A 29 -50.23 7.12 60.75
N SER A 30 -49.74 7.04 61.97
CA SER A 30 -48.83 6.02 62.52
C SER A 30 -49.53 4.67 62.68
N ALA A 31 -48.90 3.59 62.39
CA ALA A 31 -49.08 2.31 63.02
C ALA A 31 -47.77 1.50 62.94
N SER A 32 -47.20 1.25 64.10
CA SER A 32 -46.10 0.33 64.38
C SER A 32 -46.52 -1.10 64.12
N SER A 33 -45.71 -1.83 63.35
CA SER A 33 -45.64 -3.29 63.46
C SER A 33 -44.17 -3.72 63.19
N GLU A 34 -43.54 -4.27 64.21
CA GLU A 34 -42.29 -4.97 64.16
C GLU A 34 -42.38 -6.11 63.14
N GLY A 35 -41.65 -5.99 62.05
CA GLY A 35 -41.43 -7.03 61.07
C GLY A 35 -39.95 -7.28 60.95
N SER A 36 -39.49 -8.43 61.41
CA SER A 36 -38.12 -8.94 61.35
C SER A 36 -37.55 -8.78 59.97
N PHE A 37 -36.54 -7.91 59.84
CA PHE A 37 -35.76 -7.71 58.64
C PHE A 37 -34.76 -8.88 58.49
N GLN A 38 -35.18 -9.94 57.79
CA GLN A 38 -34.23 -10.93 57.26
C GLN A 38 -33.56 -10.33 56.05
N SER A 39 -32.30 -9.93 56.20
CA SER A 39 -31.42 -9.53 55.09
C SER A 39 -31.00 -10.77 54.31
N GLU A 40 -31.79 -11.21 53.37
CA GLU A 40 -31.34 -12.10 52.32
C GLU A 40 -30.41 -11.30 51.36
N GLY A 41 -29.10 -11.38 51.60
CA GLY A 41 -28.10 -10.90 50.68
C GLY A 41 -28.19 -11.62 49.33
N PRO A 42 -28.02 -10.93 48.22
CA PRO A 42 -28.11 -11.54 46.87
C PRO A 42 -26.97 -12.60 46.74
N THR A 43 -27.32 -13.85 46.90
CA THR A 43 -26.43 -14.96 46.53
C THR A 43 -26.24 -14.98 45.00
N ARG A 44 -25.23 -14.30 44.54
CA ARG A 44 -24.83 -14.35 43.12
C ARG A 44 -24.47 -15.79 42.75
N PRO A 45 -25.10 -16.37 41.73
CA PRO A 45 -24.94 -17.77 41.39
C PRO A 45 -23.51 -18.04 40.89
N MET A 46 -22.70 -18.77 41.67
CA MET A 46 -21.35 -19.22 41.29
C MET A 46 -21.31 -20.06 40.00
N ARG A 47 -22.44 -20.56 39.53
CA ARG A 47 -22.57 -21.35 38.29
C ARG A 47 -22.25 -20.56 37.02
N THR A 48 -22.46 -19.24 36.96
CA THR A 48 -22.23 -18.42 35.76
C THR A 48 -20.73 -18.18 35.50
N ARG A 49 -19.92 -18.09 36.57
CA ARG A 49 -18.46 -17.89 36.50
C ARG A 49 -17.75 -19.11 35.90
N ARG A 50 -18.11 -20.33 36.30
CA ARG A 50 -17.54 -21.58 35.76
C ARG A 50 -17.92 -21.80 34.27
N ARG A 51 -19.13 -21.44 33.87
CA ARG A 51 -19.57 -21.55 32.46
C ARG A 51 -18.82 -20.56 31.57
N ARG A 52 -18.63 -19.31 32.01
CA ARG A 52 -17.83 -18.31 31.30
C ARG A 52 -16.36 -18.75 31.15
N PHE A 53 -15.78 -19.34 32.16
CA PHE A 53 -14.40 -19.85 32.12
C PHE A 53 -14.24 -21.01 31.12
N ARG A 54 -15.19 -21.92 31.05
CA ARG A 54 -15.19 -23.04 30.08
C ARG A 54 -15.36 -22.54 28.65
N ILE A 55 -16.19 -21.52 28.41
CA ILE A 55 -16.36 -20.92 27.10
C ILE A 55 -15.07 -20.19 26.69
N ALA A 56 -14.50 -19.36 27.55
CA ALA A 56 -13.24 -18.67 27.31
C ALA A 56 -12.10 -19.65 26.98
N PHE A 57 -11.99 -20.77 27.71
CA PHE A 57 -10.99 -21.80 27.47
C PHE A 57 -11.20 -22.52 26.12
N ARG A 58 -12.44 -22.77 25.71
CA ARG A 58 -12.76 -23.33 24.38
C ARG A 58 -12.40 -22.36 23.26
N VAL A 59 -12.75 -21.08 23.43
CA VAL A 59 -12.40 -20.02 22.48
C VAL A 59 -10.86 -19.90 22.37
N ALA A 60 -10.15 -19.88 23.50
CA ALA A 60 -8.68 -19.84 23.50
C ALA A 60 -8.05 -21.04 22.77
N LYS A 61 -8.60 -22.26 22.98
CA LYS A 61 -8.14 -23.45 22.23
C LYS A 61 -8.38 -23.33 20.73
N VAL A 62 -9.57 -22.87 20.32
CA VAL A 62 -9.89 -22.66 18.90
C VAL A 62 -8.95 -21.63 18.28
N LEU A 63 -8.73 -20.49 18.96
CA LEU A 63 -7.79 -19.47 18.51
C LEU A 63 -6.36 -20.03 18.40
N LEU A 64 -5.91 -20.81 19.37
CA LEU A 64 -4.60 -21.46 19.32
C LEU A 64 -4.47 -22.39 18.10
N VAL A 65 -5.48 -23.22 17.85
CA VAL A 65 -5.49 -24.12 16.67
C VAL A 65 -5.43 -23.30 15.37
N ILE A 66 -6.20 -22.22 15.26
CA ILE A 66 -6.17 -21.33 14.10
C ILE A 66 -4.77 -20.74 13.89
N VAL A 67 -4.13 -20.24 14.97
CA VAL A 67 -2.78 -19.68 14.92
C VAL A 67 -1.76 -20.74 14.48
N VAL A 68 -1.85 -21.96 15.02
CA VAL A 68 -0.97 -23.06 14.63
C VAL A 68 -1.16 -23.45 13.17
N LEU A 69 -2.41 -23.60 12.70
CA LEU A 69 -2.70 -23.92 11.30
C LEU A 69 -2.20 -22.81 10.37
N PHE A 70 -2.38 -21.55 10.74
CA PHE A 70 -1.85 -20.41 9.99
C PHE A 70 -0.32 -20.42 9.93
N ALA A 71 0.36 -20.66 11.05
CA ALA A 71 1.82 -20.77 11.09
C ALA A 71 2.35 -21.91 10.22
N VAL A 72 1.67 -23.06 10.26
CA VAL A 72 1.99 -24.21 9.38
C VAL A 72 1.79 -23.84 7.91
N ALA A 73 0.68 -23.20 7.56
CA ALA A 73 0.39 -22.78 6.18
C ALA A 73 1.46 -21.79 5.67
N VAL A 74 1.85 -20.79 6.47
CA VAL A 74 2.93 -19.85 6.15
C VAL A 74 4.25 -20.60 5.99
N GLY A 75 4.60 -21.52 6.92
CA GLY A 75 5.81 -22.33 6.83
C GLY A 75 5.86 -23.15 5.54
N LEU A 76 4.74 -23.79 5.16
CA LEU A 76 4.63 -24.54 3.91
C LEU A 76 4.76 -23.63 2.69
N LEU A 77 4.15 -22.45 2.70
CA LEU A 77 4.30 -21.45 1.63
C LEU A 77 5.78 -21.11 1.41
N PHE A 78 6.51 -20.82 2.48
CA PHE A 78 7.95 -20.54 2.40
C PHE A 78 8.78 -21.76 1.94
N LEU A 79 8.41 -22.98 2.28
CA LEU A 79 9.11 -24.19 1.84
C LEU A 79 8.86 -24.50 0.36
N LEU A 80 7.64 -24.26 -0.12
CA LEU A 80 7.23 -24.59 -1.50
C LEU A 80 7.63 -23.53 -2.52
N THR A 81 7.82 -22.27 -2.10
CA THR A 81 8.25 -21.18 -3.01
C THR A 81 9.74 -21.27 -3.35
N PRO A 82 10.17 -20.83 -4.55
CA PRO A 82 11.55 -20.88 -5.02
C PRO A 82 12.57 -20.21 -4.09
N SER A 83 13.85 -20.47 -4.34
CA SER A 83 14.94 -19.77 -3.64
C SER A 83 15.15 -18.37 -4.21
N ALA A 84 15.24 -17.34 -3.35
CA ALA A 84 15.58 -15.98 -3.76
C ALA A 84 17.01 -15.87 -4.33
N GLY A 85 17.92 -16.76 -3.94
CA GLY A 85 19.30 -16.77 -4.46
C GLY A 85 19.42 -16.90 -5.98
N GLN A 86 18.34 -17.31 -6.65
CA GLN A 86 18.27 -17.40 -8.12
C GLN A 86 17.88 -16.07 -8.80
N ALA A 87 17.49 -15.02 -8.05
CA ALA A 87 16.98 -13.77 -8.62
C ALA A 87 17.96 -13.14 -9.63
N THR A 88 19.23 -13.04 -9.28
CA THR A 88 20.25 -12.48 -10.21
C THR A 88 20.41 -13.30 -11.49
N ALA A 89 20.24 -14.62 -11.42
CA ALA A 89 20.28 -15.47 -12.60
C ALA A 89 19.02 -15.26 -13.47
N LEU A 90 17.85 -15.11 -12.85
CA LEU A 90 16.59 -14.79 -13.54
C LEU A 90 16.65 -13.41 -14.21
N VAL A 91 17.13 -12.37 -13.51
CA VAL A 91 17.36 -11.05 -14.11
C VAL A 91 18.27 -11.14 -15.33
N ARG A 92 19.38 -11.88 -15.21
CA ARG A 92 20.33 -12.08 -16.32
C ARG A 92 19.71 -12.84 -17.50
N ALA A 93 18.88 -13.82 -17.24
CA ALA A 93 18.13 -14.55 -18.27
C ALA A 93 17.16 -13.62 -19.00
N GLN A 94 16.32 -12.88 -18.27
CA GLN A 94 15.40 -11.91 -18.86
C GLN A 94 16.12 -10.80 -19.63
N ALA A 95 17.25 -10.32 -19.13
CA ALA A 95 18.07 -9.33 -19.83
C ALA A 95 18.57 -9.85 -21.18
N ARG A 96 19.06 -11.12 -21.22
CA ARG A 96 19.49 -11.76 -22.48
C ARG A 96 18.33 -11.91 -23.47
N ASP A 97 17.18 -12.40 -23.01
CA ASP A 97 16.01 -12.61 -23.86
C ASP A 97 15.47 -11.31 -24.47
N ARG A 98 15.69 -10.19 -23.78
CA ARG A 98 15.27 -8.84 -24.20
C ARG A 98 16.39 -8.00 -24.82
N HIS A 99 17.58 -8.58 -25.01
CA HIS A 99 18.77 -7.91 -25.53
C HIS A 99 19.17 -6.66 -24.72
N ILE A 100 19.04 -6.73 -23.39
CA ILE A 100 19.40 -5.66 -22.45
C ILE A 100 20.79 -5.95 -21.88
N THR A 101 21.63 -4.92 -21.74
CA THR A 101 22.91 -5.00 -21.06
C THR A 101 22.70 -5.30 -19.56
N TYR A 102 23.31 -6.38 -19.07
CA TYR A 102 23.31 -6.73 -17.65
C TYR A 102 24.74 -7.01 -17.16
N PRO A 103 25.18 -6.49 -16.02
CA PRO A 103 24.49 -5.47 -15.22
C PRO A 103 24.46 -4.13 -15.94
N GLY A 104 23.31 -3.45 -15.89
CA GLY A 104 23.13 -2.11 -16.39
C GLY A 104 23.85 -1.06 -15.54
N PRO A 105 23.77 0.23 -15.91
CA PRO A 105 24.39 1.32 -15.15
C PRO A 105 23.79 1.42 -13.72
N PRO A 106 24.49 2.07 -12.78
CA PRO A 106 23.95 2.31 -11.44
C PRO A 106 22.62 3.07 -11.50
N VAL A 107 21.71 2.71 -10.59
CA VAL A 107 20.41 3.39 -10.47
C VAL A 107 20.63 4.82 -9.97
N PRO A 108 20.21 5.86 -10.72
CA PRO A 108 20.36 7.25 -10.31
C PRO A 108 19.58 7.58 -9.03
N ALA A 109 20.12 8.45 -8.19
CA ALA A 109 19.51 8.82 -6.92
C ALA A 109 18.08 9.38 -7.10
N TYR A 110 17.87 10.27 -8.08
CA TYR A 110 16.54 10.84 -8.33
C TYR A 110 15.52 9.79 -8.77
N PHE A 111 15.93 8.79 -9.57
CA PHE A 111 15.04 7.69 -9.93
C PHE A 111 14.69 6.84 -8.71
N ALA A 112 15.69 6.44 -7.90
CA ALA A 112 15.46 5.68 -6.68
C ALA A 112 14.53 6.40 -5.70
N GLN A 113 14.77 7.70 -5.47
CA GLN A 113 13.93 8.55 -4.61
C GLN A 113 12.50 8.67 -5.14
N ALA A 114 12.33 8.90 -6.44
CA ALA A 114 11.02 9.03 -7.07
C ALA A 114 10.23 7.70 -6.99
N LEU A 115 10.89 6.57 -7.30
CA LEU A 115 10.30 5.24 -7.22
C LEU A 115 9.87 4.90 -5.79
N VAL A 116 10.77 5.08 -4.82
CA VAL A 116 10.50 4.83 -3.39
C VAL A 116 9.39 5.75 -2.86
N ALA A 117 9.42 7.04 -3.20
CA ALA A 117 8.40 7.98 -2.75
C ALA A 117 6.99 7.59 -3.23
N THR A 118 6.90 7.01 -4.42
CA THR A 118 5.63 6.77 -5.10
C THR A 118 5.10 5.37 -4.87
N GLU A 119 5.95 4.36 -5.01
CA GLU A 119 5.55 2.95 -4.97
C GLU A 119 5.68 2.36 -3.57
N ASP A 120 6.71 2.76 -2.81
CA ASP A 120 7.04 2.11 -1.54
C ASP A 120 7.83 3.04 -0.61
N HIS A 121 7.17 4.01 0.00
CA HIS A 121 7.84 5.04 0.83
C HIS A 121 8.52 4.47 2.09
N ARG A 122 8.23 3.22 2.47
CA ARG A 122 8.88 2.50 3.57
C ARG A 122 9.89 1.47 3.12
N PHE A 123 10.22 1.41 1.85
CA PHE A 123 11.15 0.47 1.24
C PHE A 123 12.42 0.20 2.05
N TYR A 124 13.02 1.24 2.64
CA TYR A 124 14.25 1.09 3.42
C TYR A 124 14.03 0.55 4.84
N SER A 125 12.81 0.44 5.32
CA SER A 125 12.47 0.06 6.70
C SER A 125 11.56 -1.15 6.82
N ASP A 126 10.83 -1.54 5.77
CA ASP A 126 9.96 -2.71 5.80
C ASP A 126 10.72 -4.03 5.59
N PRO A 127 10.15 -5.18 5.95
CA PRO A 127 10.78 -6.50 5.78
C PRO A 127 10.51 -7.13 4.40
N GLY A 128 10.30 -6.34 3.34
CA GLY A 128 9.96 -6.79 2.00
C GLY A 128 8.45 -6.82 1.70
N VAL A 129 7.64 -6.74 2.73
CA VAL A 129 6.19 -6.53 2.68
C VAL A 129 5.83 -5.42 3.67
N ASP A 130 4.86 -4.58 3.33
CA ASP A 130 4.39 -3.53 4.22
C ASP A 130 3.17 -4.02 5.04
N PRO A 131 3.34 -4.38 6.34
CA PRO A 131 2.24 -4.89 7.16
C PRO A 131 1.10 -3.87 7.33
N LEU A 132 1.42 -2.57 7.31
CA LEU A 132 0.40 -1.51 7.43
C LEU A 132 -0.38 -1.34 6.12
N ALA A 133 0.30 -1.46 4.97
CA ALA A 133 -0.36 -1.51 3.67
C ALA A 133 -1.26 -2.75 3.56
N MET A 134 -0.78 -3.93 3.97
CA MET A 134 -1.61 -5.13 4.04
C MET A 134 -2.84 -4.95 4.93
N GLY A 135 -2.69 -4.32 6.10
CA GLY A 135 -3.81 -3.98 6.97
C GLY A 135 -4.82 -3.05 6.29
N ARG A 136 -4.37 -2.05 5.53
CA ARG A 136 -5.26 -1.17 4.73
C ARG A 136 -6.01 -1.94 3.65
N VAL A 137 -5.35 -2.83 2.92
CA VAL A 137 -5.99 -3.69 1.91
C VAL A 137 -7.10 -4.54 2.53
N VAL A 138 -6.86 -5.16 3.70
CA VAL A 138 -7.90 -5.92 4.42
C VAL A 138 -9.05 -5.03 4.83
N ILE A 139 -8.78 -3.83 5.34
CA ILE A 139 -9.82 -2.86 5.73
C ILE A 139 -10.60 -2.39 4.49
N SER A 140 -9.94 -2.12 3.37
CA SER A 140 -10.57 -1.71 2.12
C SER A 140 -11.52 -2.79 1.60
N TRP A 141 -11.11 -4.02 1.69
CA TRP A 141 -11.93 -5.19 1.34
C TRP A 141 -13.22 -5.28 2.19
N ILE A 142 -13.10 -5.08 3.51
CA ILE A 142 -14.23 -5.12 4.45
C ILE A 142 -15.14 -3.90 4.24
N THR A 143 -14.58 -2.74 3.93
CA THR A 143 -15.33 -1.47 3.83
C THR A 143 -15.80 -1.13 2.42
N GLY A 144 -15.40 -1.91 1.40
CA GLY A 144 -15.71 -1.65 0.00
C GLY A 144 -15.05 -0.38 -0.55
N ARG A 145 -13.98 0.12 0.09
CA ARG A 145 -13.20 1.26 -0.40
C ARG A 145 -12.04 0.77 -1.23
N GLU A 146 -11.79 1.40 -2.37
CA GLU A 146 -10.60 1.12 -3.17
C GLU A 146 -9.34 1.62 -2.44
N ASP A 147 -8.38 0.73 -2.20
CA ASP A 147 -7.04 1.10 -1.74
C ASP A 147 -6.10 1.18 -2.95
N GLN A 148 -5.54 2.35 -3.17
CA GLN A 148 -4.64 2.63 -4.30
C GLN A 148 -3.20 2.29 -3.92
N GLY A 149 -2.86 1.02 -3.86
CA GLY A 149 -1.48 0.57 -3.79
C GLY A 149 -1.02 0.09 -2.42
N GLY A 150 -0.82 -1.19 -2.33
CA GLY A 150 -0.25 -1.88 -1.17
C GLY A 150 0.95 -2.76 -1.52
N SER A 151 1.35 -2.87 -2.80
CA SER A 151 2.48 -3.69 -3.20
C SER A 151 3.81 -2.96 -3.02
N THR A 152 4.77 -3.62 -2.38
CA THR A 152 6.13 -3.12 -2.24
C THR A 152 6.94 -3.31 -3.52
N ILE A 153 8.11 -2.62 -3.62
CA ILE A 153 9.07 -2.83 -4.72
C ILE A 153 9.55 -4.28 -4.74
N ASP A 154 9.74 -4.90 -3.56
CA ASP A 154 10.12 -6.32 -3.44
C ASP A 154 9.04 -7.24 -4.03
N GLN A 155 7.75 -6.96 -3.80
CA GLN A 155 6.63 -7.74 -4.38
C GLN A 155 6.53 -7.54 -5.89
N GLN A 156 6.72 -6.31 -6.39
CA GLN A 156 6.73 -6.04 -7.82
C GLN A 156 7.92 -6.73 -8.50
N LEU A 157 9.10 -6.76 -7.87
CA LEU A 157 10.25 -7.52 -8.36
C LEU A 157 9.94 -9.03 -8.37
N ALA A 158 9.38 -9.56 -7.29
CA ALA A 158 8.96 -10.96 -7.21
C ALA A 158 7.96 -11.31 -8.33
N LYS A 159 6.97 -10.45 -8.58
CA LYS A 159 6.01 -10.58 -9.67
C LYS A 159 6.69 -10.71 -11.03
N ASN A 160 7.66 -9.84 -11.31
CA ASN A 160 8.36 -9.82 -12.59
C ASN A 160 9.27 -11.03 -12.79
N LEU A 161 9.88 -11.55 -11.72
CA LEU A 161 10.87 -12.63 -11.81
C LEU A 161 10.26 -14.05 -11.70
N TYR A 162 9.27 -14.23 -10.84
CA TYR A 162 8.81 -15.58 -10.47
C TYR A 162 7.42 -15.92 -11.02
N THR A 163 6.53 -14.92 -11.17
CA THR A 163 5.17 -15.16 -11.69
C THR A 163 4.94 -14.61 -13.10
N GLY A 164 6.00 -14.18 -13.79
CA GLY A 164 5.91 -13.70 -15.18
C GLY A 164 5.00 -12.48 -15.37
N GLY A 165 4.79 -11.68 -14.34
CA GLY A 165 3.88 -10.53 -14.37
C GLY A 165 2.41 -10.89 -14.07
N HIS A 166 2.07 -12.17 -13.90
CA HIS A 166 0.71 -12.60 -13.59
C HIS A 166 0.30 -12.25 -12.17
N SER A 167 -1.01 -12.08 -11.97
CA SER A 167 -1.64 -11.86 -10.66
C SER A 167 -2.81 -12.83 -10.52
N GLY A 168 -2.99 -13.34 -9.33
CA GLY A 168 -4.01 -14.28 -8.93
C GLY A 168 -3.76 -14.65 -7.47
N PHE A 169 -4.67 -15.36 -6.83
CA PHE A 169 -4.54 -15.66 -5.40
C PHE A 169 -3.26 -16.44 -5.07
N THR A 170 -2.89 -17.43 -5.88
CA THR A 170 -1.69 -18.26 -5.71
C THR A 170 -0.43 -17.47 -6.03
N GLU A 171 -0.44 -16.72 -7.12
CA GLU A 171 0.66 -15.86 -7.56
C GLU A 171 0.93 -14.75 -6.54
N ASP A 172 -0.12 -14.13 -5.99
CA ASP A 172 0.01 -13.07 -4.99
C ASP A 172 0.60 -13.58 -3.67
N LEU A 173 0.23 -14.82 -3.25
CA LEU A 173 0.85 -15.48 -2.09
C LEU A 173 2.33 -15.81 -2.36
N GLU A 174 2.66 -16.31 -3.55
CA GLU A 174 4.04 -16.57 -3.95
C GLU A 174 4.85 -15.26 -3.97
N GLN A 175 4.32 -14.19 -4.55
CA GLN A 175 4.96 -12.87 -4.56
C GLN A 175 5.23 -12.34 -3.16
N LEU A 176 4.29 -12.51 -2.22
CA LEU A 176 4.47 -12.14 -0.82
C LEU A 176 5.64 -12.90 -0.17
N ALA A 177 5.67 -14.22 -0.32
CA ALA A 177 6.75 -15.04 0.23
C ALA A 177 8.10 -14.71 -0.40
N MET A 178 8.12 -14.52 -1.72
CA MET A 178 9.33 -14.18 -2.46
C MET A 178 9.83 -12.77 -2.13
N ALA A 179 8.94 -11.80 -1.91
CA ALA A 179 9.31 -10.44 -1.47
C ALA A 179 10.10 -10.48 -0.15
N VAL A 180 9.61 -11.25 0.84
CA VAL A 180 10.31 -11.42 2.13
C VAL A 180 11.67 -12.12 1.92
N LYS A 181 11.73 -13.17 1.10
CA LYS A 181 12.99 -13.89 0.80
C LYS A 181 14.00 -12.99 0.07
N LEU A 182 13.54 -12.20 -0.92
CA LEU A 182 14.39 -11.24 -1.63
C LEU A 182 14.99 -10.21 -0.68
N ASN A 183 14.16 -9.65 0.18
CA ASN A 183 14.57 -8.70 1.19
C ASN A 183 15.62 -9.25 2.18
N GLN A 184 15.50 -10.53 2.56
CA GLN A 184 16.44 -11.20 3.45
C GLN A 184 17.76 -11.59 2.75
N THR A 185 17.74 -11.74 1.41
CA THR A 185 18.86 -12.25 0.62
C THR A 185 19.69 -11.12 0.02
N TYR A 186 19.05 -10.00 -0.39
CA TYR A 186 19.68 -8.90 -1.12
C TYR A 186 19.58 -7.59 -0.36
N SER A 187 20.59 -6.73 -0.53
CA SER A 187 20.54 -5.35 -0.02
C SER A 187 19.53 -4.51 -0.81
N ARG A 188 19.03 -3.44 -0.20
CA ARG A 188 18.08 -2.50 -0.84
C ARG A 188 18.56 -1.95 -2.18
N PRO A 189 19.82 -1.52 -2.32
CA PRO A 189 20.34 -1.10 -3.62
C PRO A 189 20.37 -2.21 -4.68
N GLN A 190 20.60 -3.48 -4.27
CA GLN A 190 20.54 -4.61 -5.19
C GLN A 190 19.12 -4.89 -5.67
N ILE A 191 18.13 -4.82 -4.78
CA ILE A 191 16.71 -4.98 -5.11
C ILE A 191 16.27 -3.88 -6.08
N LEU A 192 16.55 -2.60 -5.77
CA LEU A 192 16.26 -1.47 -6.67
C LEU A 192 16.89 -1.64 -8.04
N ARG A 193 18.14 -2.11 -8.08
CA ARG A 193 18.84 -2.35 -9.34
C ARG A 193 18.17 -3.46 -10.15
N MET A 194 17.92 -4.61 -9.54
CA MET A 194 17.22 -5.71 -10.20
C MET A 194 15.85 -5.28 -10.72
N TYR A 195 15.11 -4.52 -9.91
CA TYR A 195 13.81 -3.97 -10.32
C TYR A 195 13.94 -3.04 -11.54
N ALA A 196 14.84 -2.06 -11.48
CA ALA A 196 15.05 -1.10 -12.57
C ALA A 196 15.45 -1.78 -13.89
N GLU A 197 16.16 -2.91 -13.82
CA GLU A 197 16.62 -3.65 -14.99
C GLU A 197 15.55 -4.55 -15.62
N VAL A 198 14.57 -5.07 -14.84
CA VAL A 198 13.53 -5.95 -15.39
C VAL A 198 12.21 -5.26 -15.67
N ALA A 199 11.99 -4.08 -15.09
CA ALA A 199 10.75 -3.34 -15.23
C ALA A 199 10.49 -2.95 -16.70
N TYR A 200 9.21 -2.97 -17.06
CA TYR A 200 8.72 -2.44 -18.33
C TYR A 200 8.33 -0.97 -18.17
N TYR A 201 8.81 -0.13 -19.07
CA TYR A 201 8.62 1.32 -19.03
C TYR A 201 7.70 1.84 -20.16
N GLY A 202 6.93 0.98 -20.80
CA GLY A 202 6.13 1.38 -21.98
C GLY A 202 6.97 1.43 -23.25
N HIS A 203 6.32 1.68 -24.36
CA HIS A 203 6.92 1.87 -25.71
C HIS A 203 7.91 0.76 -26.15
N GLY A 204 7.78 -0.44 -25.60
CA GLY A 204 8.73 -1.54 -25.85
C GLY A 204 10.02 -1.47 -25.05
N TYR A 205 10.19 -0.51 -24.13
CA TYR A 205 11.42 -0.37 -23.34
C TYR A 205 11.36 -1.22 -22.08
N TYR A 206 12.26 -2.17 -21.98
CA TYR A 206 12.55 -2.95 -20.77
C TYR A 206 13.91 -2.51 -20.21
N GLY A 207 13.94 -2.28 -18.90
CA GLY A 207 15.13 -1.76 -18.22
C GLY A 207 15.26 -0.24 -18.29
N LEU A 208 15.81 0.31 -17.20
CA LEU A 208 15.98 1.76 -17.04
C LEU A 208 16.87 2.40 -18.11
N ASP A 209 17.92 1.68 -18.55
CA ASP A 209 18.84 2.16 -19.57
C ASP A 209 18.12 2.33 -20.92
N ALA A 210 17.41 1.30 -21.38
CA ALA A 210 16.66 1.36 -22.63
C ALA A 210 15.57 2.44 -22.58
N ALA A 211 14.88 2.60 -21.44
CA ALA A 211 13.86 3.63 -21.26
C ALA A 211 14.46 5.05 -21.25
N SER A 212 15.57 5.24 -20.55
CA SER A 212 16.29 6.52 -20.50
C SER A 212 16.76 6.96 -21.89
N CYS A 213 17.41 6.05 -22.61
CA CYS A 213 17.84 6.28 -23.97
C CYS A 213 16.66 6.50 -24.92
N GLY A 214 15.63 5.68 -24.81
CA GLY A 214 14.48 5.72 -25.71
C GLY A 214 13.61 6.97 -25.58
N TYR A 215 13.34 7.40 -24.34
CA TYR A 215 12.53 8.58 -24.09
C TYR A 215 13.30 9.90 -24.16
N PHE A 216 14.57 9.90 -23.74
CA PHE A 216 15.32 11.13 -23.52
C PHE A 216 16.62 11.24 -24.30
N GLY A 217 17.05 10.20 -25.00
CA GLY A 217 18.30 10.19 -25.76
C GLY A 217 19.56 10.32 -24.90
N ARG A 218 19.50 9.90 -23.63
CA ARG A 218 20.61 10.01 -22.67
C ARG A 218 20.65 8.84 -21.69
N PRO A 219 21.83 8.46 -21.18
CA PRO A 219 21.98 7.39 -20.24
C PRO A 219 21.39 7.76 -18.86
N PRO A 220 21.06 6.77 -17.98
CA PRO A 220 20.40 6.98 -16.70
C PRO A 220 21.11 7.97 -15.77
N ASP A 221 22.43 8.00 -15.73
CA ASP A 221 23.25 8.90 -14.90
C ASP A 221 23.12 10.38 -15.31
N ARG A 222 22.62 10.66 -16.52
CA ARG A 222 22.39 12.02 -17.03
C ARG A 222 20.92 12.46 -17.02
N LEU A 223 20.06 11.66 -16.42
CA LEU A 223 18.66 12.04 -16.26
C LEU A 223 18.52 13.25 -15.34
N THR A 224 17.72 14.22 -15.75
CA THR A 224 17.26 15.28 -14.85
C THR A 224 16.27 14.70 -13.82
N LEU A 225 16.04 15.43 -12.71
CA LEU A 225 15.03 15.06 -11.72
C LEU A 225 13.66 14.76 -12.36
N VAL A 226 13.21 15.62 -13.29
CA VAL A 226 11.91 15.48 -13.96
C VAL A 226 11.85 14.24 -14.83
N GLN A 227 12.92 13.93 -15.55
CA GLN A 227 13.04 12.73 -16.38
C GLN A 227 13.06 11.46 -15.54
N ALA A 228 13.84 11.45 -14.46
CA ALA A 228 13.90 10.35 -13.51
C ALA A 228 12.53 10.11 -12.83
N ALA A 229 11.84 11.19 -12.41
CA ALA A 229 10.49 11.12 -11.84
C ALA A 229 9.46 10.62 -12.86
N MET A 230 9.58 11.00 -14.14
CA MET A 230 8.72 10.48 -15.20
C MET A 230 8.88 8.97 -15.34
N LEU A 231 10.11 8.45 -15.44
CA LEU A 231 10.35 7.01 -15.57
C LEU A 231 9.87 6.24 -14.35
N ALA A 232 10.09 6.77 -13.13
CA ALA A 232 9.56 6.18 -11.91
C ALA A 232 8.02 6.17 -11.86
N GLY A 233 7.37 7.12 -12.51
CA GLY A 233 5.91 7.15 -12.64
C GLY A 233 5.37 6.15 -13.66
N VAL A 234 6.03 6.04 -14.80
CA VAL A 234 5.59 5.19 -15.92
C VAL A 234 5.53 3.71 -15.54
N VAL A 235 6.42 3.20 -14.69
CA VAL A 235 6.45 1.77 -14.33
C VAL A 235 5.16 1.25 -13.68
N ASN A 236 4.34 2.12 -13.12
CA ASN A 236 3.06 1.75 -12.48
C ASN A 236 2.01 1.31 -13.51
N ALA A 237 1.88 2.06 -14.61
CA ALA A 237 0.95 1.78 -15.69
C ALA A 237 1.60 2.06 -17.06
N PRO A 238 2.61 1.27 -17.49
CA PRO A 238 3.52 1.62 -18.58
C PRO A 238 2.84 1.86 -19.93
N SER A 239 1.75 1.16 -20.18
CA SER A 239 0.98 1.34 -21.43
C SER A 239 0.01 2.53 -21.37
N TYR A 240 -0.36 2.99 -20.17
CA TYR A 240 -1.30 4.10 -19.97
C TYR A 240 -0.58 5.45 -19.74
N ASP A 241 0.57 5.39 -19.05
CA ASP A 241 1.38 6.57 -18.69
C ASP A 241 2.55 6.80 -19.64
N ASP A 242 2.53 6.18 -20.84
CA ASP A 242 3.55 6.37 -21.90
C ASP A 242 3.54 7.83 -22.38
N PRO A 243 4.62 8.61 -22.17
CA PRO A 243 4.63 10.04 -22.50
C PRO A 243 4.65 10.32 -24.01
N LEU A 244 5.02 9.33 -24.84
CA LEU A 244 5.00 9.46 -26.31
C LEU A 244 3.59 9.19 -26.88
N VAL A 245 2.78 8.42 -26.18
CA VAL A 245 1.44 8.03 -26.64
C VAL A 245 0.35 8.81 -25.91
N TYR A 246 0.49 8.97 -24.59
CA TYR A 246 -0.50 9.60 -23.72
C TYR A 246 0.11 10.76 -22.90
N PRO A 247 0.58 11.86 -23.51
CA PRO A 247 1.32 12.92 -22.84
C PRO A 247 0.56 13.59 -21.69
N ARG A 248 -0.77 13.66 -21.76
CA ARG A 248 -1.59 14.24 -20.67
C ARG A 248 -1.62 13.34 -19.44
N GLN A 249 -1.83 12.05 -19.62
CA GLN A 249 -1.81 11.04 -18.53
C GLN A 249 -0.42 10.99 -17.89
N ALA A 250 0.62 10.88 -18.72
CA ALA A 250 2.01 10.92 -18.26
C ALA A 250 2.32 12.20 -17.45
N ARG A 251 1.82 13.35 -17.88
CA ARG A 251 1.96 14.61 -17.13
C ARG A 251 1.25 14.54 -15.76
N THR A 252 0.04 14.02 -15.72
CA THR A 252 -0.71 13.84 -14.47
C THR A 252 0.04 12.92 -13.51
N ARG A 253 0.57 11.80 -14.03
CA ARG A 253 1.40 10.88 -13.26
C ARG A 253 2.68 11.54 -12.74
N LEU A 254 3.39 12.29 -13.58
CA LEU A 254 4.57 13.06 -13.20
C LEU A 254 4.29 14.03 -12.04
N VAL A 255 3.18 14.79 -12.12
CA VAL A 255 2.77 15.71 -11.04
C VAL A 255 2.55 14.95 -9.75
N HIS A 256 1.90 13.77 -9.81
CA HIS A 256 1.71 12.91 -8.65
C HIS A 256 3.07 12.46 -8.06
N VAL A 257 4.00 11.98 -8.89
CA VAL A 257 5.33 11.53 -8.43
C VAL A 257 6.10 12.65 -7.75
N ILE A 258 6.19 13.83 -8.38
CA ILE A 258 6.89 14.99 -7.81
C ILE A 258 6.24 15.41 -6.48
N GLY A 259 4.92 15.45 -6.41
CA GLY A 259 4.20 15.74 -5.16
C GLY A 259 4.46 14.69 -4.07
N ARG A 260 4.57 13.41 -4.41
CA ARG A 260 4.95 12.36 -3.48
C ARG A 260 6.38 12.53 -2.96
N MET A 261 7.34 12.85 -3.84
CA MET A 261 8.72 13.14 -3.45
C MET A 261 8.80 14.30 -2.45
N ALA A 262 8.03 15.37 -2.67
CA ALA A 262 7.95 16.49 -1.74
C ALA A 262 7.28 16.09 -0.41
N ALA A 263 6.19 15.32 -0.47
CA ALA A 263 5.46 14.88 0.73
C ALA A 263 6.29 14.00 1.66
N VAL A 264 7.22 13.20 1.13
CA VAL A 264 8.13 12.35 1.92
C VAL A 264 9.49 13.01 2.21
N GLY A 265 9.69 14.28 1.82
CA GLY A 265 10.87 15.06 2.17
C GLY A 265 12.08 14.88 1.26
N TYR A 266 11.93 14.26 0.09
CA TYR A 266 13.01 14.20 -0.92
C TYR A 266 13.17 15.50 -1.70
N LEU A 267 12.16 16.35 -1.74
CA LEU A 267 12.20 17.67 -2.37
C LEU A 267 11.72 18.75 -1.42
N THR A 268 12.36 19.90 -1.49
CA THR A 268 11.84 21.14 -0.92
C THR A 268 10.70 21.70 -1.77
N ARG A 269 9.90 22.62 -1.24
CA ARG A 269 8.85 23.32 -2.00
C ARG A 269 9.37 24.05 -3.23
N ALA A 270 10.57 24.64 -3.12
CA ALA A 270 11.21 25.34 -4.24
C ALA A 270 11.60 24.35 -5.36
N GLU A 271 12.17 23.19 -5.01
CA GLU A 271 12.52 22.15 -5.96
C GLU A 271 11.28 21.50 -6.59
N GLU A 272 10.21 21.25 -5.81
CA GLU A 272 8.92 20.79 -6.32
C GLU A 272 8.39 21.74 -7.40
N THR A 273 8.34 23.04 -7.08
CA THR A 273 7.84 24.07 -8.03
C THR A 273 8.72 24.15 -9.27
N ALA A 274 10.04 24.12 -9.13
CA ALA A 274 10.98 24.14 -10.23
C ALA A 274 10.81 22.90 -11.11
N ALA A 275 10.66 21.70 -10.53
CA ALA A 275 10.48 20.44 -11.25
C ALA A 275 9.15 20.42 -12.03
N LEU A 276 8.06 20.94 -11.43
CA LEU A 276 6.76 21.01 -12.10
C LEU A 276 6.75 21.96 -13.31
N ASN A 277 7.61 22.96 -13.35
CA ASN A 277 7.75 23.91 -14.45
C ASN A 277 8.86 23.55 -15.45
N ALA A 278 9.69 22.57 -15.14
CA ALA A 278 10.79 22.17 -16.01
C ALA A 278 10.27 21.40 -17.25
N PRO A 279 10.91 21.60 -18.42
CA PRO A 279 10.58 20.83 -19.61
C PRO A 279 10.97 19.36 -19.43
N LEU A 280 10.12 18.44 -19.89
CA LEU A 280 10.42 17.00 -19.83
C LEU A 280 11.55 16.62 -20.79
N GLY A 281 11.64 17.30 -21.95
CA GLY A 281 12.73 17.10 -22.93
C GLY A 281 12.73 15.70 -23.54
N LEU A 282 11.57 15.25 -24.03
CA LEU A 282 11.47 14.01 -24.79
C LEU A 282 12.35 14.10 -26.04
N SER A 283 13.07 13.02 -26.34
CA SER A 283 13.94 12.96 -27.53
C SER A 283 13.13 12.59 -28.77
N ALA A 284 13.42 13.26 -29.87
CA ALA A 284 12.92 12.86 -31.19
C ALA A 284 13.74 11.71 -31.82
N VAL A 285 14.93 11.44 -31.28
CA VAL A 285 15.86 10.40 -31.76
C VAL A 285 15.78 9.21 -30.82
N ARG A 286 15.50 8.03 -31.35
CA ARG A 286 15.48 6.78 -30.58
C ARG A 286 16.91 6.30 -30.31
N GLY A 287 17.24 6.15 -29.05
CA GLY A 287 18.52 5.61 -28.58
C GLY A 287 19.46 6.66 -27.98
N CYS A 288 20.43 6.20 -27.20
CA CYS A 288 21.55 7.02 -26.76
C CYS A 288 22.56 7.14 -27.90
N ALA A 289 23.00 8.38 -28.15
CA ALA A 289 24.14 8.65 -29.04
C ALA A 289 25.46 8.33 -28.37
#